data_db9766304702a60a6bf7feff89e9b6bd
#
_entry.id   db9766304702a60a6bf7feff89e9b6bd
#
_cell.length_a   1.000
_cell.length_b   1.000
_cell.length_c   1.000
_cell.angle_alpha   90.00
_cell.angle_beta   90.00
_cell.angle_gamma   90.00
#
_symmetry.space_group_name_H-M   'P 1'
#
loop_
_entity.id
_entity.type
_entity.pdbx_description
1 polymer ?
#
loop_
_entity_poly.entity_id
_entity_poly.type
_entity_poly.pdbx_seq_one_letter_code
_entity_poly.pdbx_strand_id
1 'polypeptide(L)'
;MNLFEFTPKKNVSRLGLITGILIIGAAVLMLITVLFGNMSYRWVLQLISIGMLTAGIFVTSRFIMKSYVYTVVQAEDGNDLTVTEIQGRHTITVCRIGMASITEAVVVSKSDKEKEAALKQRIRDKKCKKFNYCADFFEDKYICLLAEECGEPLAIKLSWDESVERLFK
;
A
#
# COMPACT_ATOMS: atom_id res chain seq x y z
N MET A 1 -0.11 6.34 -26.30
CA MET A 1 0.47 4.97 -26.48
C MET A 1 1.13 4.56 -25.20
N ASN A 2 0.80 3.36 -24.65
CA ASN A 2 1.45 2.88 -23.42
C ASN A 2 2.88 2.46 -23.78
N LEU A 3 3.87 3.09 -23.15
CA LEU A 3 5.30 2.76 -23.34
C LEU A 3 5.74 1.64 -22.41
N PHE A 4 5.08 1.52 -21.25
CA PHE A 4 5.39 0.54 -20.22
C PHE A 4 4.12 0.21 -19.44
N GLU A 5 3.96 -1.05 -19.06
CA GLU A 5 2.88 -1.51 -18.19
C GLU A 5 3.41 -2.60 -17.25
N PHE A 6 3.16 -2.44 -15.97
CA PHE A 6 3.58 -3.38 -14.94
C PHE A 6 2.49 -3.57 -13.89
N THR A 7 2.18 -4.83 -13.62
CA THR A 7 1.25 -5.21 -12.56
C THR A 7 2.02 -5.92 -11.44
N PRO A 8 2.17 -5.31 -10.25
CA PRO A 8 2.91 -5.91 -9.16
C PRO A 8 2.23 -7.19 -8.65
N LYS A 9 3.04 -8.21 -8.38
CA LYS A 9 2.56 -9.48 -7.82
C LYS A 9 2.19 -9.30 -6.36
N LYS A 10 1.04 -9.87 -5.97
CA LYS A 10 0.57 -9.90 -4.58
C LYS A 10 0.87 -11.24 -3.95
N ASN A 11 1.26 -11.23 -2.69
CA ASN A 11 1.30 -12.45 -1.88
C ASN A 11 -0.08 -12.70 -1.22
N VAL A 12 -1.06 -13.04 -2.05
CA VAL A 12 -2.46 -13.27 -1.62
C VAL A 12 -2.54 -14.36 -0.55
N SER A 13 -1.66 -15.36 -0.60
CA SER A 13 -1.63 -16.47 0.36
C SER A 13 -1.34 -15.98 1.79
N ARG A 14 -0.32 -15.17 1.99
CA ARG A 14 0.00 -14.59 3.31
C ARG A 14 -1.09 -13.64 3.82
N LEU A 15 -1.59 -12.79 2.96
CA LEU A 15 -2.66 -11.85 3.32
C LEU A 15 -3.95 -12.58 3.67
N GLY A 16 -4.31 -13.60 2.89
CA GLY A 16 -5.48 -14.46 3.17
C GLY A 16 -5.37 -15.18 4.50
N LEU A 17 -4.19 -15.70 4.85
CA LEU A 17 -3.94 -16.34 6.12
C LEU A 17 -4.10 -15.37 7.30
N ILE A 18 -3.52 -14.17 7.22
CA ILE A 18 -3.65 -13.15 8.28
C ILE A 18 -5.11 -12.74 8.45
N THR A 19 -5.81 -12.46 7.35
CA THR A 19 -7.23 -12.12 7.39
C THR A 19 -8.07 -13.25 7.97
N GLY A 20 -7.77 -14.50 7.59
CA GLY A 20 -8.42 -15.68 8.15
C GLY A 20 -8.23 -15.80 9.66
N ILE A 21 -7.00 -15.64 10.15
CA ILE A 21 -6.70 -15.65 11.59
C ILE A 21 -7.46 -14.54 12.32
N LEU A 22 -7.53 -13.33 11.77
CA LEU A 22 -8.25 -12.21 12.40
C LEU A 22 -9.75 -12.48 12.48
N ILE A 23 -10.36 -12.98 11.41
CA ILE A 23 -11.81 -13.26 11.36
C ILE A 23 -12.18 -14.45 12.26
N ILE A 24 -11.43 -15.56 12.16
CA ILE A 24 -11.67 -16.76 12.98
C ILE A 24 -11.43 -16.45 14.45
N GLY A 25 -10.33 -15.75 14.77
CA GLY A 25 -10.03 -15.32 16.15
C GLY A 25 -11.13 -14.44 16.74
N ALA A 26 -11.65 -13.50 15.97
CA ALA A 26 -12.79 -12.68 16.39
C ALA A 26 -14.05 -13.51 16.65
N ALA A 27 -14.36 -14.47 15.77
CA ALA A 27 -15.51 -15.35 15.93
C ALA A 27 -15.39 -16.22 17.19
N VAL A 28 -14.19 -16.78 17.43
CA VAL A 28 -13.92 -17.59 18.64
C VAL A 28 -14.06 -16.74 19.91
N LEU A 29 -13.51 -15.51 19.94
CA LEU A 29 -13.66 -14.61 21.07
C LEU A 29 -15.13 -14.26 21.33
N MET A 30 -15.91 -14.00 20.29
CA MET A 30 -17.36 -13.77 20.42
C MET A 30 -18.06 -14.99 21.01
N LEU A 31 -17.75 -16.19 20.50
CA LEU A 31 -18.33 -17.44 21.01
C LEU A 31 -18.03 -17.62 22.50
N ILE A 32 -16.79 -17.39 22.92
CA ILE A 32 -16.38 -17.46 24.34
C ILE A 32 -17.22 -16.49 25.18
N THR A 33 -17.44 -15.25 24.72
CA THR A 33 -18.23 -14.27 25.48
C THR A 33 -19.71 -14.65 25.60
N VAL A 34 -20.23 -15.42 24.65
CA VAL A 34 -21.62 -15.95 24.70
C VAL A 34 -21.73 -17.12 25.66
N LEU A 35 -20.79 -18.08 25.56
CA LEU A 35 -20.81 -19.30 26.40
C LEU A 35 -20.54 -19.00 27.87
N PHE A 36 -19.63 -18.08 28.16
CA PHE A 36 -19.23 -17.71 29.51
C PHE A 36 -19.82 -16.34 29.91
N GLY A 37 -21.13 -16.24 29.94
CA GLY A 37 -21.88 -14.98 30.13
C GLY A 37 -21.58 -14.22 31.43
N ASN A 38 -21.04 -14.88 32.48
CA ASN A 38 -20.76 -14.31 33.81
C ASN A 38 -19.35 -13.74 33.97
N MET A 39 -18.57 -13.57 32.88
CA MET A 39 -17.23 -13.00 32.98
C MET A 39 -17.24 -11.49 33.25
N SER A 40 -16.55 -11.04 34.31
CA SER A 40 -16.44 -9.60 34.67
C SER A 40 -15.82 -8.75 33.54
N TYR A 41 -15.00 -9.32 32.68
CA TYR A 41 -14.33 -8.65 31.57
C TYR A 41 -14.94 -8.94 30.19
N ARG A 42 -16.19 -9.36 30.14
CA ARG A 42 -16.89 -9.69 28.88
C ARG A 42 -16.82 -8.56 27.84
N TRP A 43 -17.03 -7.32 28.27
CA TRP A 43 -17.02 -6.16 27.39
C TRP A 43 -15.65 -5.91 26.75
N VAL A 44 -14.54 -6.21 27.45
CA VAL A 44 -13.17 -6.08 26.90
C VAL A 44 -12.96 -7.07 25.78
N LEU A 45 -13.37 -8.35 25.96
CA LEU A 45 -13.26 -9.35 24.92
C LEU A 45 -14.09 -9.02 23.68
N GLN A 46 -15.27 -8.43 23.88
CA GLN A 46 -16.11 -7.97 22.78
C GLN A 46 -15.44 -6.82 22.01
N LEU A 47 -14.83 -5.84 22.69
CA LEU A 47 -14.09 -4.75 22.05
C LEU A 47 -12.89 -5.29 21.25
N ILE A 48 -12.14 -6.23 21.79
CA ILE A 48 -11.02 -6.87 21.08
C ILE A 48 -11.53 -7.59 19.83
N SER A 49 -12.64 -8.34 19.94
CA SER A 49 -13.24 -9.05 18.80
C SER A 49 -13.67 -8.09 17.68
N ILE A 50 -14.31 -6.98 18.03
CA ILE A 50 -14.70 -5.93 17.07
C ILE A 50 -13.45 -5.32 16.42
N GLY A 51 -12.41 -5.04 17.20
CA GLY A 51 -11.13 -4.53 16.68
C GLY A 51 -10.49 -5.51 15.67
N MET A 52 -10.49 -6.80 15.96
CA MET A 52 -9.97 -7.84 15.07
C MET A 52 -10.78 -7.92 13.76
N LEU A 53 -12.11 -7.89 13.85
CA LEU A 53 -12.98 -7.87 12.66
C LEU A 53 -12.72 -6.63 11.79
N THR A 54 -12.64 -5.45 12.42
CA THR A 54 -12.37 -4.20 11.71
C THR A 54 -11.01 -4.24 11.01
N ALA A 55 -9.98 -4.74 11.70
CA ALA A 55 -8.65 -4.93 11.12
C ALA A 55 -8.68 -5.92 9.94
N GLY A 56 -9.39 -7.04 10.06
CA GLY A 56 -9.57 -8.03 9.00
C GLY A 56 -10.25 -7.45 7.77
N ILE A 57 -11.33 -6.69 7.96
CA ILE A 57 -12.04 -5.99 6.87
C ILE A 57 -11.12 -4.97 6.19
N PHE A 58 -10.36 -4.19 6.98
CA PHE A 58 -9.42 -3.20 6.45
C PHE A 58 -8.34 -3.86 5.60
N VAL A 59 -7.70 -4.94 6.08
CA VAL A 59 -6.68 -5.68 5.32
C VAL A 59 -7.27 -6.25 4.03
N THR A 60 -8.46 -6.85 4.09
CA THR A 60 -9.12 -7.40 2.91
C THR A 60 -9.41 -6.31 1.88
N SER A 61 -10.07 -5.24 2.28
CA SER A 61 -10.49 -4.18 1.37
C SER A 61 -9.31 -3.46 0.73
N ARG A 62 -8.22 -3.23 1.48
CA ARG A 62 -7.07 -2.45 1.04
C ARG A 62 -6.07 -3.26 0.22
N PHE A 63 -5.79 -4.51 0.59
CA PHE A 63 -4.70 -5.29 0.02
C PHE A 63 -5.16 -6.50 -0.80
N ILE A 64 -6.32 -7.10 -0.49
CA ILE A 64 -6.81 -8.24 -1.25
C ILE A 64 -7.66 -7.76 -2.43
N MET A 65 -8.63 -6.88 -2.19
CA MET A 65 -9.59 -6.47 -3.21
C MET A 65 -9.03 -5.46 -4.22
N LYS A 66 -8.04 -4.65 -3.85
CA LYS A 66 -7.43 -3.64 -4.73
C LYS A 66 -6.17 -4.17 -5.39
N SER A 67 -6.04 -3.95 -6.68
CA SER A 67 -4.81 -4.18 -7.45
C SER A 67 -4.34 -2.87 -8.06
N TYR A 68 -3.04 -2.73 -8.27
CA TYR A 68 -2.48 -1.56 -8.92
C TYR A 68 -1.80 -1.97 -10.23
N VAL A 69 -1.90 -1.10 -11.22
CA VAL A 69 -1.17 -1.21 -12.48
C VAL A 69 -0.41 0.09 -12.67
N TYR A 70 0.89 -0.03 -12.91
CA TYR A 70 1.75 1.11 -13.19
C TYR A 70 1.96 1.17 -14.70
N THR A 71 1.60 2.30 -15.30
CA THR A 71 1.76 2.53 -16.73
C THR A 71 2.53 3.82 -16.97
N VAL A 72 3.40 3.81 -17.98
CA VAL A 72 3.99 5.03 -18.51
C VAL A 72 3.34 5.32 -19.85
N VAL A 73 2.69 6.47 -19.91
CA VAL A 73 1.93 6.92 -21.09
C VAL A 73 2.65 8.12 -21.68
N GLN A 74 2.77 8.13 -23.01
CA GLN A 74 3.26 9.30 -23.71
C GLN A 74 2.17 10.39 -23.70
N ALA A 75 2.49 11.55 -23.14
CA ALA A 75 1.66 12.74 -23.14
C ALA A 75 2.25 13.80 -24.08
N GLU A 76 1.54 14.89 -24.29
CA GLU A 76 1.98 15.98 -25.18
C GLU A 76 3.27 16.66 -24.65
N ASP A 77 3.38 16.79 -23.32
CA ASP A 77 4.49 17.45 -22.63
C ASP A 77 5.59 16.48 -22.12
N GLY A 78 5.57 15.21 -22.57
CA GLY A 78 6.52 14.20 -22.14
C GLY A 78 5.89 12.86 -21.75
N ASN A 79 6.53 12.14 -20.84
CA ASN A 79 6.03 10.85 -20.35
C ASN A 79 5.38 11.04 -18.98
N ASP A 80 4.20 10.48 -18.77
CA ASP A 80 3.49 10.47 -17.51
C ASP A 80 3.51 9.08 -16.89
N LEU A 81 3.87 9.00 -15.61
CA LEU A 81 3.63 7.83 -14.79
C LEU A 81 2.18 7.86 -14.30
N THR A 82 1.43 6.83 -14.62
CA THR A 82 0.04 6.67 -14.22
C THR A 82 -0.08 5.44 -13.34
N VAL A 83 -0.69 5.59 -12.17
CA VAL A 83 -1.06 4.48 -11.29
C VAL A 83 -2.57 4.29 -11.37
N THR A 84 -2.96 3.10 -11.80
CA THR A 84 -4.36 2.71 -11.94
C THR A 84 -4.72 1.70 -10.88
N GLU A 85 -5.76 1.98 -10.11
CA GLU A 85 -6.35 1.06 -9.13
C GLU A 85 -7.44 0.24 -9.80
N ILE A 86 -7.39 -1.08 -9.66
CA ILE A 86 -8.40 -2.01 -10.13
C ILE A 86 -9.07 -2.64 -8.91
N GLN A 87 -10.38 -2.47 -8.80
CA GLN A 87 -11.20 -3.09 -7.75
C GLN A 87 -12.37 -3.83 -8.39
N GLY A 88 -12.27 -5.15 -8.51
CA GLY A 88 -13.23 -5.97 -9.23
C GLY A 88 -13.33 -5.56 -10.70
N ARG A 89 -14.46 -4.96 -11.10
CA ARG A 89 -14.70 -4.46 -12.46
C ARG A 89 -14.44 -2.95 -12.61
N HIS A 90 -14.16 -2.26 -11.52
CA HIS A 90 -13.91 -0.81 -11.56
C HIS A 90 -12.42 -0.55 -11.70
N THR A 91 -12.09 0.33 -12.63
CA THR A 91 -10.73 0.77 -12.92
C THR A 91 -10.69 2.28 -12.79
N ILE A 92 -9.85 2.79 -11.90
CA ILE A 92 -9.76 4.22 -11.61
C ILE A 92 -8.28 4.62 -11.60
N THR A 93 -7.94 5.68 -12.33
CA THR A 93 -6.62 6.31 -12.23
C THR A 93 -6.54 7.09 -10.92
N VAL A 94 -5.66 6.63 -10.02
CA VAL A 94 -5.50 7.21 -8.67
C VAL A 94 -4.30 8.13 -8.55
N CYS A 95 -3.36 8.06 -9.51
CA CYS A 95 -2.22 8.95 -9.59
C CYS A 95 -1.80 9.11 -11.04
N ARG A 96 -1.51 10.36 -11.44
CA ARG A 96 -0.89 10.68 -12.71
C ARG A 96 0.13 11.77 -12.45
N ILE A 97 1.38 11.55 -12.80
CA ILE A 97 2.47 12.47 -12.57
C ILE A 97 3.43 12.49 -13.75
N GLY A 98 3.85 13.66 -14.17
CA GLY A 98 4.87 13.81 -15.20
C GLY A 98 6.21 13.21 -14.73
N MET A 99 6.86 12.42 -15.57
CA MET A 99 8.18 11.87 -15.25
C MET A 99 9.22 12.97 -14.96
N ALA A 100 9.06 14.13 -15.61
CA ALA A 100 9.91 15.31 -15.38
C ALA A 100 9.72 15.93 -14.00
N SER A 101 8.57 15.73 -13.34
CA SER A 101 8.30 16.22 -11.98
C SER A 101 8.92 15.34 -10.89
N ILE A 102 9.44 14.16 -11.24
CA ILE A 102 10.09 13.24 -10.32
C ILE A 102 11.52 13.72 -10.09
N THR A 103 11.79 14.17 -8.88
CA THR A 103 13.12 14.70 -8.50
C THR A 103 14.08 13.60 -8.08
N GLU A 104 13.59 12.53 -7.47
CA GLU A 104 14.42 11.43 -6.97
C GLU A 104 13.61 10.14 -6.87
N ALA A 105 14.22 9.02 -7.25
CA ALA A 105 13.67 7.68 -7.06
C ALA A 105 14.59 6.88 -6.12
N VAL A 106 14.11 6.51 -4.96
CA VAL A 106 14.90 5.83 -3.94
C VAL A 106 14.37 4.42 -3.74
N VAL A 107 15.22 3.41 -4.00
CA VAL A 107 14.92 2.02 -3.68
C VAL A 107 15.27 1.76 -2.21
N VAL A 108 14.29 1.33 -1.44
CA VAL A 108 14.42 1.04 -0.01
C VAL A 108 14.09 -0.42 0.24
N SER A 109 15.00 -1.10 0.96
CA SER A 109 14.77 -2.44 1.49
C SER A 109 14.48 -2.35 2.99
N LYS A 110 13.56 -3.19 3.50
CA LYS A 110 13.30 -3.29 4.95
C LYS A 110 14.52 -3.74 5.76
N SER A 111 15.49 -4.40 5.11
CA SER A 111 16.77 -4.75 5.75
C SER A 111 17.65 -3.52 6.01
N ASP A 112 17.49 -2.46 5.24
CA ASP A 112 18.29 -1.23 5.30
C ASP A 112 17.56 -0.15 6.11
N LYS A 113 17.56 -0.33 7.44
CA LYS A 113 16.86 0.56 8.38
C LYS A 113 17.40 1.99 8.35
N GLU A 114 18.68 2.18 8.04
CA GLU A 114 19.29 3.50 7.99
C GLU A 114 18.77 4.31 6.80
N LYS A 115 18.72 3.69 5.61
CA LYS A 115 18.15 4.36 4.42
C LYS A 115 16.65 4.64 4.60
N GLU A 116 15.91 3.70 5.20
CA GLU A 116 14.49 3.90 5.48
C GLU A 116 14.27 5.07 6.45
N ALA A 117 15.08 5.18 7.52
CA ALA A 117 15.01 6.26 8.49
C ALA A 117 15.36 7.61 7.87
N ALA A 118 16.45 7.67 7.09
CA ALA A 118 16.86 8.86 6.38
C ALA A 118 15.80 9.36 5.38
N LEU A 119 15.18 8.44 4.62
CA LEU A 119 14.08 8.78 3.71
C LEU A 119 12.85 9.29 4.47
N LYS A 120 12.47 8.64 5.57
CA LYS A 120 11.34 9.09 6.40
C LYS A 120 11.58 10.49 6.97
N GLN A 121 12.80 10.80 7.35
CA GLN A 121 13.18 12.13 7.84
C GLN A 121 13.08 13.17 6.72
N ARG A 122 13.65 12.92 5.54
CA ARG A 122 13.53 13.81 4.37
C ARG A 122 12.08 14.11 3.99
N ILE A 123 11.22 13.08 3.99
CA ILE A 123 9.78 13.20 3.70
C ILE A 123 9.10 14.09 4.75
N ARG A 124 9.51 14.00 6.01
CA ARG A 124 8.98 14.83 7.11
C ARG A 124 9.44 16.27 6.99
N ASP A 125 10.72 16.48 6.75
CA ASP A 125 11.35 17.82 6.64
C ASP A 125 10.76 18.62 5.48
N LYS A 126 10.52 17.96 4.35
CA LYS A 126 9.87 18.55 3.17
C LYS A 126 8.33 18.61 3.29
N LYS A 127 7.74 18.08 4.36
CA LYS A 127 6.27 17.99 4.56
C LYS A 127 5.53 17.33 3.38
N CYS A 128 6.14 16.32 2.75
CA CYS A 128 5.58 15.67 1.57
C CYS A 128 4.22 15.02 1.87
N LYS A 129 3.26 15.17 0.98
CA LYS A 129 2.04 14.35 0.94
C LYS A 129 2.42 12.91 0.59
N LYS A 130 1.96 11.94 1.38
CA LYS A 130 2.35 10.53 1.26
C LYS A 130 1.27 9.73 0.57
N PHE A 131 1.65 9.06 -0.51
CA PHE A 131 0.79 8.12 -1.22
C PHE A 131 1.43 6.74 -1.23
N ASN A 132 0.63 5.71 -0.93
CA ASN A 132 1.10 4.33 -0.90
C ASN A 132 0.27 3.50 -1.88
N TYR A 133 0.90 3.10 -2.96
CA TYR A 133 0.32 2.25 -4.01
C TYR A 133 1.00 0.88 -4.09
N CYS A 134 1.71 0.45 -3.02
CA CYS A 134 2.24 -0.89 -2.93
C CYS A 134 1.11 -1.92 -2.96
N ALA A 135 1.34 -3.00 -3.70
CA ALA A 135 0.36 -4.08 -3.85
C ALA A 135 0.29 -4.98 -2.63
N ASP A 136 1.40 -5.12 -1.87
CA ASP A 136 1.48 -5.97 -0.69
C ASP A 136 1.76 -5.14 0.57
N PHE A 137 1.24 -5.62 1.70
CA PHE A 137 1.50 -5.02 3.03
C PHE A 137 2.92 -5.32 3.52
N PHE A 138 3.45 -6.49 3.18
CA PHE A 138 4.74 -6.99 3.64
C PHE A 138 5.81 -6.96 2.55
N GLU A 139 5.81 -5.96 1.69
CA GLU A 139 6.88 -5.82 0.71
C GLU A 139 8.25 -5.66 1.39
N ASP A 140 9.22 -6.50 0.99
CA ASP A 140 10.59 -6.43 1.49
C ASP A 140 11.38 -5.29 0.86
N LYS A 141 11.01 -4.90 -0.36
CA LYS A 141 11.59 -3.78 -1.11
C LYS A 141 10.49 -2.94 -1.74
N TYR A 142 10.70 -1.63 -1.78
CA TYR A 142 9.80 -0.70 -2.46
C TYR A 142 10.58 0.46 -3.06
N ILE A 143 9.98 1.12 -4.05
CA ILE A 143 10.51 2.36 -4.65
C ILE A 143 9.72 3.51 -4.06
N CYS A 144 10.41 4.50 -3.55
CA CYS A 144 9.81 5.77 -3.15
C CYS A 144 10.22 6.85 -4.14
N LEU A 145 9.24 7.40 -4.84
CA LEU A 145 9.42 8.52 -5.74
C LEU A 145 9.17 9.81 -4.95
N LEU A 146 10.15 10.69 -4.97
CA LEU A 146 9.99 12.06 -4.50
C LEU A 146 9.74 12.94 -5.72
N ALA A 147 8.63 13.65 -5.71
CA ALA A 147 8.20 14.47 -6.82
C ALA A 147 7.66 15.81 -6.31
N GLU A 148 7.60 16.78 -7.20
CA GLU A 148 7.02 18.08 -6.92
C GLU A 148 5.99 18.40 -8.00
N GLU A 149 4.74 18.58 -7.61
CA GLU A 149 3.66 18.92 -8.53
C GLU A 149 2.93 20.16 -8.02
N CYS A 150 2.82 21.16 -8.87
CA CYS A 150 2.21 22.46 -8.53
C CYS A 150 2.80 23.11 -7.27
N GLY A 151 4.10 22.90 -6.99
CA GLY A 151 4.77 23.43 -5.78
C GLY A 151 4.50 22.61 -4.52
N GLU A 152 3.76 21.49 -4.60
CA GLU A 152 3.53 20.58 -3.48
C GLU A 152 4.49 19.39 -3.55
N PRO A 153 5.27 19.14 -2.50
CA PRO A 153 6.14 17.98 -2.46
C PRO A 153 5.35 16.69 -2.19
N LEU A 154 5.57 15.68 -3.00
CA LEU A 154 4.89 14.39 -2.96
C LEU A 154 5.89 13.27 -2.69
N ALA A 155 5.46 12.27 -1.94
CA ALA A 155 6.19 11.02 -1.74
C ALA A 155 5.28 9.84 -2.12
N ILE A 156 5.59 9.20 -3.24
CA ILE A 156 4.80 8.12 -3.82
C ILE A 156 5.55 6.81 -3.64
N LYS A 157 4.93 5.86 -2.95
CA LYS A 157 5.49 4.55 -2.67
C LYS A 157 4.90 3.53 -3.64
N LEU A 158 5.76 2.84 -4.38
CA LEU A 158 5.42 1.82 -5.36
C LEU A 158 6.06 0.47 -4.99
N SER A 159 5.45 -0.63 -5.42
CA SER A 159 6.06 -1.96 -5.33
C SER A 159 7.34 -2.01 -6.15
N TRP A 160 8.39 -2.60 -5.58
CA TRP A 160 9.66 -2.74 -6.28
C TRP A 160 9.60 -3.87 -7.31
N ASP A 161 10.12 -3.58 -8.48
CA ASP A 161 10.48 -4.56 -9.51
C ASP A 161 11.66 -4.00 -10.30
N GLU A 162 12.48 -4.89 -10.87
CA GLU A 162 13.64 -4.48 -11.64
C GLU A 162 13.25 -3.68 -12.89
N SER A 163 12.12 -4.01 -13.51
CA SER A 163 11.59 -3.29 -14.67
C SER A 163 11.14 -1.87 -14.31
N VAL A 164 10.52 -1.70 -13.13
CA VAL A 164 10.10 -0.38 -12.61
C VAL A 164 11.32 0.44 -12.20
N GLU A 165 12.34 -0.18 -11.59
CA GLU A 165 13.57 0.51 -11.20
C GLU A 165 14.33 1.07 -12.42
N ARG A 166 14.33 0.33 -13.54
CA ARG A 166 14.99 0.79 -14.79
C ARG A 166 14.35 2.03 -15.41
N LEU A 167 13.08 2.30 -15.13
CA LEU A 167 12.40 3.50 -15.65
C LEU A 167 12.93 4.80 -15.03
N PHE A 168 13.55 4.71 -13.84
CA PHE A 168 14.02 5.87 -13.08
C PHE A 168 15.55 5.97 -13.00
N LYS A 169 16.28 5.12 -13.73
CA LYS A 169 17.73 5.20 -13.92
C LYS A 169 18.06 5.86 -15.25
#